data_b79e5bf0cff13b7cecce07264df12639
#
_entry.id   b79e5bf0cff13b7cecce07264df12639
#
_cell.length_a   1.000
_cell.length_b   1.000
_cell.length_c   1.000
_cell.angle_alpha   90.00
_cell.angle_beta   90.00
_cell.angle_gamma   90.00
#
_symmetry.space_group_name_H-M   'P 1'
#
loop_
_entity.id
_entity.type
_entity.pdbx_description
1 polymer ?
#
loop_
_entity_poly.entity_id
_entity_poly.type
_entity_poly.pdbx_seq_one_letter_code
_entity_poly.pdbx_strand_id
1 'polypeptide(L)'
;SLSYNIFTSKVNLNADARYSFVNNGVTGYSFVDGDGVRNSTYGNYVREQRTSLSVWMSWNITDKTSFMLSASGSYVDLRSKELGSSNSGFGGNLYAQLRQRLPWKLDFTAYGGYGAPYISLQGRSGSYNFYGLSLNRSFLKEDRMEVSLFASDFFSAWKKYSSTTVTDTYRQTSHYKDYACRFGVSLSWRLGSMNVNVKRTERSISNDDVMKGGGNGSGGQQKN
;
A
#
# COMPACT_ATOMS: atom_id res chain seq x y z
N SER A 1 -13.38 14.33 -3.51
CA SER A 1 -12.67 13.74 -2.36
C SER A 1 -12.69 14.68 -1.18
N LEU A 2 -12.75 14.13 -0.01
CA LEU A 2 -12.65 14.83 1.27
C LEU A 2 -11.55 14.16 2.07
N SER A 3 -10.61 14.96 2.59
CA SER A 3 -9.47 14.47 3.37
C SER A 3 -9.42 15.16 4.73
N TYR A 4 -9.13 14.40 5.76
CA TYR A 4 -8.95 14.89 7.12
C TYR A 4 -7.64 14.35 7.69
N ASN A 5 -6.83 15.26 8.26
CA ASN A 5 -5.50 14.93 8.76
C ASN A 5 -5.32 15.44 10.19
N ILE A 6 -4.77 14.60 11.05
CA ILE A 6 -4.29 14.97 12.39
C ILE A 6 -2.81 14.64 12.46
N PHE A 7 -2.00 15.63 12.85
CA PHE A 7 -0.58 15.45 13.09
C PHE A 7 -0.23 15.96 14.49
N THR A 8 0.15 15.04 15.33
CA THR A 8 0.63 15.36 16.68
C THR A 8 1.94 14.59 16.95
N SER A 9 2.60 14.87 18.04
CA SER A 9 3.80 14.12 18.46
C SER A 9 3.51 12.64 18.75
N LYS A 10 2.27 12.28 19.09
CA LYS A 10 1.89 10.92 19.44
C LYS A 10 1.01 10.23 18.39
N VAL A 11 0.20 10.98 17.66
CA VAL A 11 -0.79 10.43 16.73
C VAL A 11 -0.67 11.14 15.39
N ASN A 12 -0.52 10.34 14.34
CA ASN A 12 -0.68 10.77 12.95
C ASN A 12 -1.87 10.00 12.39
N LEU A 13 -2.90 10.70 11.95
CA LEU A 13 -4.10 10.15 11.34
C LEU A 13 -4.36 10.83 10.01
N ASN A 14 -4.63 10.03 9.00
CA ASN A 14 -5.13 10.47 7.71
C ASN A 14 -6.42 9.69 7.41
N ALA A 15 -7.48 10.40 7.04
CA ALA A 15 -8.74 9.81 6.61
C ALA A 15 -9.20 10.47 5.33
N ASP A 16 -9.49 9.66 4.31
CA ASP A 16 -9.92 10.10 2.99
C ASP A 16 -11.23 9.44 2.60
N ALA A 17 -12.18 10.25 2.15
CA ALA A 17 -13.40 9.80 1.52
C ALA A 17 -13.42 10.23 0.06
N ARG A 18 -13.75 9.31 -0.85
CA ARG A 18 -13.78 9.56 -2.29
C ARG A 18 -15.02 8.94 -2.90
N TYR A 19 -15.65 9.73 -3.74
CA TYR A 19 -16.62 9.23 -4.71
C TYR A 19 -16.04 9.38 -6.12
N SER A 20 -16.16 8.35 -6.94
CA SER A 20 -15.76 8.36 -8.34
C SER A 20 -16.79 7.65 -9.20
N PHE A 21 -16.94 8.13 -10.43
CA PHE A 21 -17.74 7.46 -11.43
C PHE A 21 -17.03 7.44 -12.77
N VAL A 22 -17.26 6.38 -13.52
CA VAL A 22 -16.76 6.17 -14.90
C VAL A 22 -17.92 5.69 -15.72
N ASN A 23 -18.23 6.35 -16.84
CA ASN A 23 -19.37 5.97 -17.70
C ASN A 23 -19.01 4.95 -18.78
N ASN A 24 -17.73 4.84 -19.13
CA ASN A 24 -17.23 4.00 -20.22
C ASN A 24 -15.89 3.38 -19.85
N GLY A 25 -15.91 2.61 -18.75
CA GLY A 25 -14.71 1.98 -18.21
C GLY A 25 -14.33 0.72 -18.96
N VAL A 26 -13.03 0.49 -19.10
CA VAL A 26 -12.50 -0.76 -19.64
C VAL A 26 -12.71 -1.86 -18.60
N THR A 27 -13.34 -2.94 -19.00
CA THR A 27 -13.46 -4.16 -18.16
C THR A 27 -13.17 -5.40 -18.98
N GLY A 28 -12.58 -6.40 -18.33
CA GLY A 28 -12.49 -7.74 -18.89
C GLY A 28 -13.82 -8.47 -18.73
N TYR A 29 -14.23 -9.21 -19.72
CA TYR A 29 -15.36 -10.12 -19.62
C TYR A 29 -15.06 -11.44 -20.30
N SER A 30 -15.75 -12.48 -19.85
CA SER A 30 -15.61 -13.84 -20.34
C SER A 30 -16.97 -14.37 -20.78
N PHE A 31 -16.99 -15.18 -21.83
CA PHE A 31 -18.17 -15.85 -22.35
C PHE A 31 -17.78 -17.19 -22.98
N VAL A 32 -18.75 -18.05 -23.18
CA VAL A 32 -18.57 -19.29 -23.94
C VAL A 32 -19.26 -19.07 -25.28
N ASP A 33 -18.54 -19.34 -26.37
CA ASP A 33 -19.06 -19.22 -27.73
C ASP A 33 -19.93 -20.44 -28.14
N GLY A 34 -20.43 -20.40 -29.40
CA GLY A 34 -21.28 -21.46 -29.94
C GLY A 34 -20.59 -22.83 -30.08
N ASP A 35 -19.28 -22.84 -30.11
CA ASP A 35 -18.46 -24.07 -30.16
C ASP A 35 -18.07 -24.58 -28.78
N GLY A 36 -18.56 -23.97 -27.71
CA GLY A 36 -18.26 -24.35 -26.34
C GLY A 36 -16.89 -23.86 -25.85
N VAL A 37 -16.21 -22.98 -26.58
CA VAL A 37 -14.90 -22.44 -26.21
C VAL A 37 -15.08 -21.22 -25.30
N ARG A 38 -14.34 -21.20 -24.19
CA ARG A 38 -14.31 -20.06 -23.30
C ARG A 38 -13.38 -18.97 -23.82
N ASN A 39 -13.95 -17.83 -24.10
CA ASN A 39 -13.26 -16.64 -24.54
C ASN A 39 -13.17 -15.62 -23.40
N SER A 40 -12.11 -14.80 -23.41
CA SER A 40 -11.94 -13.67 -22.52
C SER A 40 -11.38 -12.48 -23.31
N THR A 41 -12.00 -11.31 -23.13
CA THR A 41 -11.63 -10.09 -23.85
C THR A 41 -11.83 -8.87 -22.98
N TYR A 42 -11.48 -7.70 -23.50
CA TYR A 42 -11.62 -6.42 -22.83
C TYR A 42 -12.39 -5.45 -23.73
N GLY A 43 -13.14 -4.57 -23.10
CA GLY A 43 -13.83 -3.51 -23.82
C GLY A 43 -14.35 -2.42 -22.87
N ASN A 44 -14.81 -1.34 -23.46
CA ASN A 44 -15.33 -0.17 -22.76
C ASN A 44 -16.82 -0.35 -22.47
N TYR A 45 -17.17 -1.29 -21.61
CA TYR A 45 -18.56 -1.73 -21.42
C TYR A 45 -19.16 -1.31 -20.08
N VAL A 46 -18.34 -0.82 -19.13
CA VAL A 46 -18.81 -0.70 -17.75
C VAL A 46 -19.06 0.75 -17.37
N ARG A 47 -20.21 0.98 -16.73
CA ARG A 47 -20.45 2.13 -15.87
C ARG A 47 -20.10 1.72 -14.44
N GLU A 48 -19.13 2.39 -13.84
CA GLU A 48 -18.72 2.16 -12.47
C GLU A 48 -19.04 3.37 -11.60
N GLN A 49 -19.63 3.13 -10.45
CA GLN A 49 -19.74 4.08 -9.35
C GLN A 49 -19.05 3.48 -8.13
N ARG A 50 -18.16 4.24 -7.53
CA ARG A 50 -17.38 3.78 -6.37
C ARG A 50 -17.36 4.84 -5.29
N THR A 51 -17.77 4.45 -4.11
CA THR A 51 -17.57 5.22 -2.88
C THR A 51 -16.53 4.50 -2.05
N SER A 52 -15.49 5.20 -1.62
CA SER A 52 -14.41 4.62 -0.82
C SER A 52 -14.07 5.50 0.37
N LEU A 53 -13.71 4.84 1.45
CA LEU A 53 -13.16 5.42 2.66
C LEU A 53 -11.84 4.73 2.95
N SER A 54 -10.80 5.51 3.24
CA SER A 54 -9.51 5.00 3.70
C SER A 54 -9.06 5.74 4.96
N VAL A 55 -8.46 4.99 5.86
CA VAL A 55 -7.92 5.51 7.12
C VAL A 55 -6.53 4.92 7.29
N TRP A 56 -5.58 5.79 7.56
CA TRP A 56 -4.25 5.41 8.01
C TRP A 56 -3.96 6.10 9.34
N MET A 57 -3.48 5.34 10.30
CA MET A 57 -3.15 5.85 11.62
C MET A 57 -1.82 5.26 12.10
N SER A 58 -0.97 6.12 12.64
CA SER A 58 0.21 5.75 13.42
C SER A 58 0.11 6.40 14.79
N TRP A 59 0.15 5.59 15.83
CA TRP A 59 0.01 6.02 17.21
C TRP A 59 1.17 5.54 18.07
N ASN A 60 1.95 6.47 18.60
CA ASN A 60 2.96 6.23 19.62
C ASN A 60 2.26 6.24 21.00
N ILE A 61 1.78 5.07 21.44
CA ILE A 61 1.08 4.91 22.72
C ILE A 61 2.01 5.28 23.87
N THR A 62 3.24 4.78 23.79
CA THR A 62 4.36 5.14 24.67
C THR A 62 5.64 5.28 23.85
N ASP A 63 6.76 5.68 24.46
CA ASP A 63 8.07 5.72 23.79
C ASP A 63 8.55 4.34 23.33
N LYS A 64 7.95 3.27 23.85
CA LYS A 64 8.30 1.88 23.55
C LYS A 64 7.22 1.11 22.80
N THR A 65 5.99 1.65 22.76
CA THR A 65 4.83 0.99 22.15
C THR A 65 4.28 1.84 21.04
N SER A 66 4.21 1.30 19.84
CA SER A 66 3.56 1.95 18.69
C SER A 66 2.53 1.04 18.06
N PHE A 67 1.45 1.64 17.59
CA PHE A 67 0.36 0.98 16.88
C PHE A 67 0.19 1.63 15.51
N MET A 68 0.01 0.82 14.49
CA MET A 68 -0.29 1.25 13.12
C MET A 68 -1.57 0.57 12.65
N LEU A 69 -2.44 1.35 12.02
CA LEU A 69 -3.66 0.88 11.38
C LEU A 69 -3.73 1.44 9.97
N SER A 70 -4.02 0.57 9.01
CA SER A 70 -4.37 0.94 7.65
C SER A 70 -5.65 0.22 7.28
N ALA A 71 -6.71 0.97 7.01
CA ALA A 71 -8.00 0.42 6.64
C ALA A 71 -8.53 1.13 5.40
N SER A 72 -9.07 0.37 4.48
CA SER A 72 -9.79 0.91 3.33
C SER A 72 -11.04 0.09 3.08
N GLY A 73 -12.14 0.76 2.80
CA GLY A 73 -13.40 0.14 2.41
C GLY A 73 -13.98 0.85 1.20
N SER A 74 -14.60 0.11 0.32
CA SER A 74 -15.31 0.69 -0.81
C SER A 74 -16.58 -0.08 -1.14
N TYR A 75 -17.61 0.65 -1.49
CA TYR A 75 -18.78 0.10 -2.17
C TYR A 75 -18.67 0.42 -3.65
N VAL A 76 -18.84 -0.59 -4.49
CA VAL A 76 -18.80 -0.47 -5.94
C VAL A 76 -20.11 -0.94 -6.54
N ASP A 77 -20.63 -0.19 -7.54
CA ASP A 77 -21.75 -0.55 -8.39
C ASP A 77 -21.25 -0.55 -9.84
N LEU A 78 -21.31 -1.72 -10.48
CA LEU A 78 -20.85 -1.99 -11.82
C LEU A 78 -22.04 -2.38 -12.69
N ARG A 79 -22.23 -1.71 -13.81
CA ARG A 79 -23.32 -1.97 -14.74
C ARG A 79 -22.84 -1.91 -16.18
N SER A 80 -23.23 -2.91 -16.96
CA SER A 80 -23.03 -2.92 -18.41
C SER A 80 -24.36 -3.16 -19.10
N LYS A 81 -24.79 -2.19 -19.90
CA LYS A 81 -25.99 -2.35 -20.74
C LYS A 81 -25.72 -3.28 -21.92
N GLU A 82 -24.52 -3.22 -22.48
CA GLU A 82 -24.13 -4.02 -23.63
C GLU A 82 -24.04 -5.51 -23.31
N LEU A 83 -23.55 -5.83 -22.11
CA LEU A 83 -23.41 -7.20 -21.63
C LEU A 83 -24.61 -7.67 -20.80
N GLY A 84 -25.66 -6.85 -20.62
CA GLY A 84 -26.81 -7.18 -19.79
C GLY A 84 -26.47 -7.51 -18.34
N SER A 85 -25.29 -7.12 -17.87
CA SER A 85 -24.72 -7.57 -16.60
C SER A 85 -24.58 -6.45 -15.60
N SER A 86 -24.81 -6.74 -14.33
CA SER A 86 -24.58 -5.81 -13.22
C SER A 86 -24.09 -6.56 -11.99
N ASN A 87 -23.25 -5.91 -11.21
CA ASN A 87 -22.78 -6.43 -9.94
C ASN A 87 -22.44 -5.30 -8.99
N SER A 88 -22.65 -5.51 -7.71
CA SER A 88 -22.30 -4.54 -6.68
C SER A 88 -21.85 -5.23 -5.41
N GLY A 89 -21.13 -4.49 -4.55
CA GLY A 89 -20.75 -5.02 -3.27
C GLY A 89 -19.69 -4.21 -2.56
N PHE A 90 -19.35 -4.69 -1.37
CA PHE A 90 -18.31 -4.11 -0.55
C PHE A 90 -16.98 -4.85 -0.75
N GLY A 91 -15.92 -4.08 -0.87
CA GLY A 91 -14.53 -4.52 -0.87
C GLY A 91 -13.72 -3.68 0.09
N GLY A 92 -12.48 -4.10 0.36
CA GLY A 92 -11.60 -3.32 1.22
C GLY A 92 -10.47 -4.14 1.82
N ASN A 93 -9.63 -3.45 2.59
CA ASN A 93 -8.49 -4.06 3.27
C ASN A 93 -8.35 -3.47 4.66
N LEU A 94 -7.94 -4.29 5.59
CA LEU A 94 -7.57 -3.91 6.94
C LEU A 94 -6.20 -4.48 7.25
N TYR A 95 -5.31 -3.66 7.79
CA TYR A 95 -4.03 -4.07 8.34
C TYR A 95 -3.82 -3.37 9.67
N ALA A 96 -3.40 -4.11 10.68
CA ALA A 96 -3.03 -3.58 11.99
C ALA A 96 -1.71 -4.17 12.45
N GLN A 97 -0.89 -3.35 13.10
CA GLN A 97 0.40 -3.75 13.66
C GLN A 97 0.61 -3.10 15.01
N LEU A 98 1.04 -3.90 15.97
CA LEU A 98 1.51 -3.45 17.26
C LEU A 98 3.00 -3.77 17.37
N ARG A 99 3.81 -2.77 17.68
CA ARG A 99 5.24 -2.93 17.95
C ARG A 99 5.52 -2.55 19.42
N GLN A 100 6.26 -3.40 20.10
CA GLN A 100 6.68 -3.20 21.48
C GLN A 100 8.20 -3.36 21.60
N ARG A 101 8.90 -2.30 22.01
CA ARG A 101 10.31 -2.38 22.41
C ARG A 101 10.41 -2.94 23.81
N LEU A 102 11.16 -4.01 23.93
CA LEU A 102 11.41 -4.71 25.18
C LEU A 102 12.85 -4.43 25.66
N PRO A 103 13.20 -4.76 26.93
CA PRO A 103 14.57 -4.73 27.39
C PRO A 103 15.49 -5.57 26.49
N TRP A 104 16.81 -5.39 26.64
CA TRP A 104 17.85 -6.14 25.92
C TRP A 104 17.83 -5.99 24.39
N LYS A 105 17.40 -4.85 23.88
CA LYS A 105 17.28 -4.56 22.42
C LYS A 105 16.37 -5.55 21.71
N LEU A 106 15.35 -6.02 22.38
CA LEU A 106 14.31 -6.86 21.76
C LEU A 106 13.18 -5.99 21.22
N ASP A 107 12.78 -6.24 20.00
CA ASP A 107 11.59 -5.65 19.35
C ASP A 107 10.58 -6.76 19.07
N PHE A 108 9.44 -6.70 19.73
CA PHE A 108 8.30 -7.57 19.46
C PHE A 108 7.33 -6.86 18.52
N THR A 109 6.86 -7.58 17.51
CA THR A 109 5.82 -7.09 16.59
C THR A 109 4.74 -8.14 16.43
N ALA A 110 3.48 -7.72 16.60
CA ALA A 110 2.31 -8.49 16.24
C ALA A 110 1.58 -7.76 15.11
N TYR A 111 1.18 -8.48 14.08
CA TYR A 111 0.48 -7.90 12.94
C TYR A 111 -0.62 -8.82 12.42
N GLY A 112 -1.58 -8.22 11.76
CA GLY A 112 -2.63 -8.98 11.09
C GLY A 112 -3.37 -8.12 10.08
N GLY A 113 -4.05 -8.80 9.17
CA GLY A 113 -4.82 -8.13 8.15
C GLY A 113 -5.95 -8.99 7.60
N TYR A 114 -6.86 -8.30 6.94
CA TYR A 114 -8.02 -8.89 6.28
C TYR A 114 -8.23 -8.19 4.94
N GLY A 115 -8.36 -8.97 3.87
CA GLY A 115 -8.79 -8.50 2.57
C GLY A 115 -10.23 -8.96 2.31
N ALA A 116 -11.13 -8.00 2.14
CA ALA A 116 -12.50 -8.26 1.72
C ALA A 116 -12.53 -8.66 0.23
N PRO A 117 -13.63 -9.27 -0.23
CA PRO A 117 -13.77 -9.67 -1.63
C PRO A 117 -13.57 -8.51 -2.61
N TYR A 118 -12.89 -8.78 -3.70
CA TYR A 118 -12.88 -7.88 -4.86
C TYR A 118 -14.11 -8.16 -5.72
N ILE A 119 -14.84 -7.12 -6.07
CA ILE A 119 -16.05 -7.19 -6.89
C ILE A 119 -15.69 -6.80 -8.33
N SER A 120 -15.96 -7.69 -9.27
CA SER A 120 -15.87 -7.44 -10.72
C SER A 120 -17.26 -7.54 -11.35
N LEU A 121 -17.43 -7.09 -12.59
CA LEU A 121 -18.73 -7.12 -13.28
C LEU A 121 -19.35 -8.53 -13.29
N GLN A 122 -18.55 -9.56 -13.51
CA GLN A 122 -19.01 -10.94 -13.65
C GLN A 122 -18.72 -11.82 -12.42
N GLY A 123 -18.35 -11.24 -11.26
CA GLY A 123 -18.08 -12.10 -10.12
C GLY A 123 -17.44 -11.41 -8.93
N ARG A 124 -16.92 -12.25 -8.05
CA ARG A 124 -16.23 -11.80 -6.84
C ARG A 124 -15.11 -12.75 -6.46
N SER A 125 -14.01 -12.21 -5.94
CA SER A 125 -13.01 -13.03 -5.27
C SER A 125 -13.44 -13.41 -3.85
N GLY A 126 -12.78 -14.37 -3.25
CA GLY A 126 -12.90 -14.63 -1.82
C GLY A 126 -12.19 -13.58 -0.97
N SER A 127 -12.54 -13.54 0.30
CA SER A 127 -11.78 -12.83 1.32
C SER A 127 -10.54 -13.62 1.74
N TYR A 128 -9.58 -12.93 2.32
CA TYR A 128 -8.42 -13.56 2.94
C TYR A 128 -8.04 -12.84 4.23
N ASN A 129 -7.37 -13.54 5.12
CA ASN A 129 -6.78 -12.99 6.32
C ASN A 129 -5.34 -13.47 6.46
N PHE A 130 -4.55 -12.76 7.22
CA PHE A 130 -3.21 -13.15 7.62
C PHE A 130 -2.86 -12.52 8.97
N TYR A 131 -1.98 -13.17 9.70
CA TYR A 131 -1.48 -12.66 10.97
C TYR A 131 -0.10 -13.24 11.25
N GLY A 132 0.65 -12.57 12.09
CA GLY A 132 1.96 -13.05 12.47
C GLY A 132 2.53 -12.31 13.67
N LEU A 133 3.59 -12.90 14.19
CA LEU A 133 4.40 -12.37 15.27
C LEU A 133 5.85 -12.37 14.82
N SER A 134 6.62 -11.40 15.24
CA SER A 134 8.07 -11.43 15.12
C SER A 134 8.74 -10.93 16.40
N LEU A 135 9.89 -11.48 16.69
CA LEU A 135 10.78 -11.06 17.76
C LEU A 135 12.16 -10.84 17.18
N ASN A 136 12.59 -9.59 17.19
CA ASN A 136 13.88 -9.18 16.63
C ASN A 136 14.82 -8.79 17.75
N ARG A 137 16.10 -9.12 17.62
CA ARG A 137 17.14 -8.68 18.53
C ARG A 137 18.36 -8.21 17.79
N SER A 138 18.79 -6.99 18.12
CA SER A 138 20.01 -6.41 17.58
C SER A 138 21.21 -6.72 18.48
N PHE A 139 22.32 -7.06 17.83
CA PHE A 139 23.61 -7.40 18.45
C PHE A 139 24.72 -6.56 17.83
N LEU A 140 25.88 -6.56 18.48
CA LEU A 140 27.09 -5.83 18.11
C LEU A 140 26.95 -4.31 18.25
N LYS A 141 28.08 -3.62 18.09
CA LYS A 141 28.09 -2.16 18.05
C LYS A 141 27.32 -1.66 16.82
N GLU A 142 26.61 -0.56 16.96
CA GLU A 142 25.81 0.06 15.89
C GLU A 142 24.75 -0.88 15.30
N ASP A 143 24.27 -1.86 16.08
CA ASP A 143 23.24 -2.82 15.69
C ASP A 143 23.55 -3.50 14.33
N ARG A 144 24.80 -3.91 14.13
CA ARG A 144 25.27 -4.47 12.86
C ARG A 144 24.76 -5.87 12.58
N MET A 145 24.33 -6.59 13.59
CA MET A 145 23.75 -7.92 13.42
C MET A 145 22.35 -7.95 14.03
N GLU A 146 21.41 -8.48 13.31
CA GLU A 146 20.04 -8.67 13.77
C GLU A 146 19.62 -10.13 13.55
N VAL A 147 19.04 -10.71 14.59
CA VAL A 147 18.39 -12.02 14.55
C VAL A 147 16.90 -11.82 14.70
N SER A 148 16.14 -12.35 13.78
CA SER A 148 14.67 -12.28 13.77
C SER A 148 14.09 -13.67 13.83
N LEU A 149 13.18 -13.89 14.77
CA LEU A 149 12.30 -15.05 14.82
C LEU A 149 10.92 -14.61 14.36
N PHE A 150 10.28 -15.38 13.51
CA PHE A 150 8.93 -15.06 13.08
C PHE A 150 8.03 -16.28 12.98
N ALA A 151 6.74 -16.06 13.20
CA ALA A 151 5.68 -17.02 13.01
C ALA A 151 4.52 -16.33 12.30
N SER A 152 4.00 -16.93 11.25
CA SER A 152 2.83 -16.45 10.54
C SER A 152 1.79 -17.54 10.37
N ASP A 153 0.52 -17.14 10.48
CA ASP A 153 -0.66 -17.99 10.26
C ASP A 153 -0.63 -19.32 11.04
N PHE A 154 -0.09 -19.30 12.23
CA PHE A 154 0.23 -20.49 13.03
C PHE A 154 -0.98 -21.20 13.65
N PHE A 155 -2.19 -20.60 13.65
CA PHE A 155 -3.41 -21.26 14.09
C PHE A 155 -4.09 -22.09 12.98
N SER A 156 -3.69 -21.89 11.72
CA SER A 156 -4.27 -22.64 10.60
C SER A 156 -3.21 -22.97 9.57
N ALA A 157 -2.91 -24.26 9.42
CA ALA A 157 -1.92 -24.71 8.44
C ALA A 157 -2.31 -24.38 7.00
N TRP A 158 -3.61 -24.34 6.71
CA TRP A 158 -4.12 -24.19 5.36
C TRP A 158 -5.12 -23.03 5.28
N LYS A 159 -4.99 -22.22 4.24
CA LYS A 159 -5.98 -21.22 3.85
C LYS A 159 -6.69 -21.62 2.58
N LYS A 160 -7.99 -21.35 2.57
CA LYS A 160 -8.85 -21.60 1.42
C LYS A 160 -9.24 -20.26 0.83
N TYR A 161 -9.08 -20.17 -0.48
CA TYR A 161 -9.52 -19.02 -1.27
C TYR A 161 -10.55 -19.51 -2.27
N SER A 162 -11.54 -18.72 -2.55
CA SER A 162 -12.52 -19.02 -3.58
C SER A 162 -12.77 -17.81 -4.43
N SER A 163 -13.04 -18.04 -5.72
CA SER A 163 -13.53 -16.99 -6.61
C SER A 163 -14.70 -17.54 -7.39
N THR A 164 -15.68 -16.69 -7.64
CA THR A 164 -16.86 -17.07 -8.41
C THR A 164 -17.00 -16.10 -9.57
N THR A 165 -17.14 -16.65 -10.77
CA THR A 165 -17.49 -15.93 -12.00
C THR A 165 -18.86 -16.41 -12.44
N VAL A 166 -19.75 -15.47 -12.75
CA VAL A 166 -21.10 -15.74 -13.25
C VAL A 166 -21.29 -14.93 -14.53
N THR A 167 -21.63 -15.61 -15.59
CA THR A 167 -21.97 -15.03 -16.88
C THR A 167 -23.33 -15.58 -17.34
N ASP A 168 -23.84 -15.09 -18.43
CA ASP A 168 -25.09 -15.60 -19.01
C ASP A 168 -24.96 -17.02 -19.53
N THR A 169 -23.72 -17.46 -19.85
CA THR A 169 -23.43 -18.76 -20.46
C THR A 169 -22.86 -19.78 -19.50
N TYR A 170 -22.24 -19.36 -18.38
CA TYR A 170 -21.67 -20.29 -17.41
C TYR A 170 -21.53 -19.69 -16.00
N ARG A 171 -21.42 -20.59 -15.02
CA ARG A 171 -20.99 -20.27 -13.66
C ARG A 171 -19.78 -21.12 -13.31
N GLN A 172 -18.71 -20.45 -12.88
CA GLN A 172 -17.50 -21.11 -12.42
C GLN A 172 -17.17 -20.70 -11.00
N THR A 173 -16.92 -21.65 -10.12
CA THR A 173 -16.35 -21.42 -8.80
C THR A 173 -15.01 -22.13 -8.72
N SER A 174 -13.96 -21.36 -8.46
CA SER A 174 -12.61 -21.88 -8.27
C SER A 174 -12.27 -21.89 -6.79
N HIS A 175 -11.76 -23.00 -6.30
CA HIS A 175 -11.26 -23.15 -4.95
C HIS A 175 -9.76 -23.37 -4.99
N TYR A 176 -9.05 -22.58 -4.23
CA TYR A 176 -7.61 -22.69 -4.06
C TYR A 176 -7.28 -22.88 -2.58
N LYS A 177 -6.37 -23.80 -2.29
CA LYS A 177 -5.91 -24.09 -0.95
C LYS A 177 -4.39 -23.97 -0.90
N ASP A 178 -3.89 -23.15 0.00
CA ASP A 178 -2.47 -22.89 0.17
C ASP A 178 -2.00 -23.16 1.59
N TYR A 179 -0.75 -23.59 1.73
CA TYR A 179 -0.11 -23.78 3.02
C TYR A 179 0.40 -22.43 3.55
N ALA A 180 -0.18 -21.96 4.63
CA ALA A 180 0.06 -20.61 5.14
C ALA A 180 0.93 -20.56 6.39
N CYS A 181 0.91 -21.63 7.21
CA CYS A 181 1.66 -21.67 8.46
C CYS A 181 3.18 -21.66 8.21
N ARG A 182 3.87 -20.66 8.74
CA ARG A 182 5.31 -20.51 8.56
C ARG A 182 5.97 -20.10 9.85
N PHE A 183 7.12 -20.73 10.13
CA PHE A 183 8.04 -20.34 11.18
C PHE A 183 9.41 -20.14 10.55
N GLY A 184 10.15 -19.18 11.02
CA GLY A 184 11.50 -18.96 10.48
C GLY A 184 12.40 -18.16 11.39
N VAL A 185 13.68 -18.26 11.05
CA VAL A 185 14.77 -17.49 11.65
C VAL A 185 15.45 -16.74 10.52
N SER A 186 15.69 -15.46 10.70
CA SER A 186 16.46 -14.64 9.78
C SER A 186 17.65 -14.04 10.51
N LEU A 187 18.82 -14.05 9.86
CA LEU A 187 20.03 -13.40 10.31
C LEU A 187 20.40 -12.32 9.30
N SER A 188 20.44 -11.09 9.74
CA SER A 188 20.93 -9.95 8.96
C SER A 188 22.25 -9.47 9.54
N TRP A 189 23.27 -9.33 8.70
CA TRP A 189 24.58 -8.83 9.12
C TRP A 189 25.10 -7.77 8.17
N ARG A 190 25.31 -6.56 8.69
CA ARG A 190 25.95 -5.45 7.98
C ARG A 190 27.46 -5.54 8.12
N LEU A 191 28.13 -5.89 7.03
CA LEU A 191 29.60 -5.92 6.93
C LEU A 191 30.08 -4.60 6.34
N GLY A 192 31.13 -4.04 6.94
CA GLY A 192 31.75 -2.80 6.47
C GLY A 192 31.15 -1.52 7.09
N SER A 193 31.89 -0.42 7.00
CA SER A 193 31.43 0.93 7.30
C SER A 193 31.55 1.77 6.03
N MET A 194 30.46 2.32 5.57
CA MET A 194 30.49 3.28 4.47
C MET A 194 30.81 4.66 5.05
N ASN A 195 32.11 5.00 5.12
CA ASN A 195 32.53 6.38 5.35
C ASN A 195 32.39 7.15 4.03
N VAL A 196 31.19 7.54 3.69
CA VAL A 196 30.99 8.49 2.60
C VAL A 196 31.27 9.88 3.17
N ASN A 197 32.53 10.28 3.19
CA ASN A 197 32.86 11.70 3.23
C ASN A 197 32.41 12.30 1.89
N VAL A 198 31.15 12.71 1.82
CA VAL A 198 30.67 13.57 0.74
C VAL A 198 31.37 14.91 0.94
N LYS A 199 32.56 15.09 0.32
CA LYS A 199 33.09 16.43 0.10
C LYS A 199 31.98 17.19 -0.63
N ARG A 200 31.34 18.11 0.06
CA ARG A 200 30.51 19.14 -0.58
C ARG A 200 31.43 19.87 -1.56
N THR A 201 31.33 19.52 -2.82
CA THR A 201 31.88 20.34 -3.87
C THR A 201 31.02 21.58 -3.91
N GLU A 202 31.54 22.67 -3.31
CA GLU A 202 30.95 23.99 -3.53
C GLU A 202 31.12 24.28 -5.02
N ARG A 203 30.06 24.05 -5.77
CA ARG A 203 29.94 24.61 -7.11
C ARG A 203 29.66 26.10 -6.94
N SER A 204 30.68 26.92 -6.87
CA SER A 204 30.56 28.31 -7.17
C SER A 204 30.33 28.42 -8.69
N ILE A 205 29.08 28.62 -9.08
CA ILE A 205 28.78 29.07 -10.44
C ILE A 205 29.14 30.55 -10.46
N SER A 206 30.33 30.88 -10.92
CA SER A 206 30.64 32.26 -11.30
C SER A 206 30.00 32.46 -12.69
N ASN A 207 28.97 33.28 -12.75
CA ASN A 207 28.39 33.74 -14.00
C ASN A 207 29.36 34.78 -14.59
N ASP A 208 30.22 34.40 -15.53
CA ASP A 208 31.09 35.27 -16.28
C ASP A 208 30.34 36.00 -17.42
N ASP A 209 29.04 35.82 -17.55
CA ASP A 209 28.21 36.42 -18.59
C ASP A 209 27.59 37.78 -18.26
N VAL A 210 28.09 38.48 -17.24
CA VAL A 210 27.68 39.86 -17.05
C VAL A 210 28.51 40.75 -17.98
N MET A 211 27.98 41.04 -19.16
CA MET A 211 28.45 42.07 -20.07
C MET A 211 28.67 43.38 -19.29
N LYS A 212 29.88 43.84 -19.20
CA LYS A 212 30.20 45.21 -18.81
C LYS A 212 29.57 46.17 -19.79
N GLY A 213 28.35 46.61 -19.51
CA GLY A 213 27.75 47.76 -20.18
C GLY A 213 28.54 49.02 -19.84
N GLY A 214 29.22 49.54 -20.83
CA GLY A 214 29.90 50.83 -20.71
C GLY A 214 28.89 51.95 -20.47
N GLY A 215 29.16 52.78 -19.48
CA GLY A 215 28.42 53.98 -19.17
C GLY A 215 29.37 54.96 -18.49
N ASN A 216 29.94 55.81 -19.35
CA ASN A 216 30.73 57.00 -18.99
C ASN A 216 29.82 58.03 -18.28
N GLY A 217 30.21 58.57 -17.16
CA GLY A 217 29.45 59.63 -16.47
C GLY A 217 30.22 60.22 -15.28
N SER A 218 30.93 61.25 -15.61
CA SER A 218 31.72 62.18 -14.73
C SER A 218 30.92 62.76 -13.56
N GLY A 219 31.60 63.06 -12.47
CA GLY A 219 31.36 64.28 -11.72
C GLY A 219 31.03 64.19 -10.25
N GLY A 220 31.88 64.76 -9.43
CA GLY A 220 31.44 65.39 -8.19
C GLY A 220 32.10 64.96 -6.89
N GLN A 221 33.24 65.62 -6.58
CA GLN A 221 33.74 65.71 -5.21
C GLN A 221 32.72 66.37 -4.29
N GLN A 222 32.61 65.98 -3.06
CA GLN A 222 32.74 66.89 -1.91
C GLN A 222 32.97 66.20 -0.58
N LYS A 223 33.94 66.69 0.13
CA LYS A 223 34.31 66.48 1.52
C LYS A 223 33.17 66.84 2.49
N ASN A 224 32.98 66.11 3.53
CA ASN A 224 33.26 66.49 4.93
C ASN A 224 33.16 65.22 5.81
#